data_33dcdb0a232e5fb34edb9b6979d8458f
#
_entry.id   33dcdb0a232e5fb34edb9b6979d8458f
#
_cell.length_a   1.000
_cell.length_b   1.000
_cell.length_c   1.000
_cell.angle_alpha   90.00
_cell.angle_beta   90.00
_cell.angle_gamma   90.00
#
_symmetry.space_group_name_H-M   'P 1'
#
loop_
_entity.id
_entity.type
_entity.pdbx_description
1 polymer ?
#
loop_
_entity_poly.entity_id
_entity_poly.type
_entity_poly.pdbx_seq_one_letter_code
_entity_poly.pdbx_strand_id
1 'polypeptide(L)'
;IPGIAVLGNHDCESGHQEEVIHILADAGLTVLDGEATEILGIGIAGVKGFAGGFGQRALGPWGEPIIKQFVHEAVNEALKLEAALARLRTLQLVALLHYAPIQETVDGEPLEIYPFLGSSRLEEPLGRYPVSLVFHGHAHRGKLEGRTKANVPVYNVSMPLLTRTFPDRAPFRVFEVPVPERIAGEPQPAGSSGAGRPTPATGPAPARRGTDKVAS
;
A
#
# COMPACT_ATOMS: atom_id res chain seq x y z
N ILE A 1 17.90 9.82 -2.77
CA ILE A 1 16.45 10.08 -2.84
C ILE A 1 15.76 8.91 -2.17
N PRO A 2 14.85 9.12 -1.19
CA PRO A 2 14.10 8.03 -0.59
C PRO A 2 13.24 7.31 -1.65
N GLY A 3 13.23 5.98 -1.62
CA GLY A 3 12.38 5.17 -2.48
C GLY A 3 11.27 4.50 -1.66
N ILE A 4 10.04 4.51 -2.18
CA ILE A 4 8.89 3.85 -1.58
C ILE A 4 8.28 2.90 -2.61
N ALA A 5 7.87 1.74 -2.17
CA ALA A 5 7.24 0.73 -3.01
C ALA A 5 6.02 0.11 -2.32
N VAL A 6 5.10 -0.41 -3.13
CA VAL A 6 4.10 -1.40 -2.75
C VAL A 6 4.32 -2.64 -3.60
N LEU A 7 3.98 -3.82 -3.09
CA LEU A 7 4.04 -5.05 -3.87
C LEU A 7 2.91 -5.09 -4.92
N GLY A 8 3.16 -5.82 -6.00
CA GLY A 8 2.16 -6.17 -6.99
C GLY A 8 1.69 -7.63 -6.86
N ASN A 9 0.75 -8.03 -7.72
CA ASN A 9 0.26 -9.40 -7.76
C ASN A 9 1.35 -10.40 -8.17
N HIS A 10 2.27 -10.01 -9.06
CA HIS A 10 3.38 -10.88 -9.49
C HIS A 10 4.38 -11.15 -8.38
N ASP A 11 4.61 -10.20 -7.47
CA ASP A 11 5.46 -10.41 -6.30
C ASP A 11 4.88 -11.47 -5.34
N CYS A 12 3.58 -11.72 -5.42
CA CYS A 12 2.85 -12.70 -4.60
C CYS A 12 2.74 -14.10 -5.25
N GLU A 13 3.07 -14.26 -6.53
CA GLU A 13 2.86 -15.52 -7.27
C GLU A 13 3.67 -16.69 -6.72
N SER A 14 4.88 -16.42 -6.24
CA SER A 14 5.78 -17.45 -5.69
C SER A 14 5.46 -17.83 -4.24
N GLY A 15 4.65 -17.03 -3.51
CA GLY A 15 4.44 -17.18 -2.07
C GLY A 15 5.63 -16.72 -1.20
N HIS A 16 6.61 -16.00 -1.78
CA HIS A 16 7.82 -15.53 -1.10
C HIS A 16 7.82 -14.00 -0.89
N GLN A 17 6.67 -13.42 -0.57
CA GLN A 17 6.51 -11.96 -0.42
C GLN A 17 7.46 -11.35 0.61
N GLU A 18 7.70 -12.06 1.73
CA GLU A 18 8.61 -11.60 2.77
C GLU A 18 10.06 -11.47 2.25
N GLU A 19 10.49 -12.42 1.42
CA GLU A 19 11.81 -12.37 0.80
C GLU A 19 11.95 -11.20 -0.17
N VAL A 20 10.91 -10.94 -0.99
CA VAL A 20 10.86 -9.77 -1.88
C VAL A 20 10.95 -8.47 -1.08
N ILE A 21 10.21 -8.36 0.03
CA ILE A 21 10.27 -7.19 0.92
C ILE A 21 11.68 -6.99 1.46
N HIS A 22 12.34 -8.06 1.91
CA HIS A 22 13.72 -7.97 2.42
C HIS A 22 14.71 -7.51 1.33
N ILE A 23 14.60 -8.05 0.12
CA ILE A 23 15.46 -7.66 -1.01
C ILE A 23 15.28 -6.17 -1.32
N LEU A 24 14.04 -5.68 -1.36
CA LEU A 24 13.75 -4.27 -1.62
C LEU A 24 14.25 -3.37 -0.47
N ALA A 25 14.09 -3.80 0.78
CA ALA A 25 14.57 -3.06 1.94
C ALA A 25 16.12 -2.99 1.98
N ASP A 26 16.81 -4.07 1.64
CA ASP A 26 18.27 -4.10 1.51
C ASP A 26 18.77 -3.18 0.38
N ALA A 27 17.96 -2.99 -0.67
CA ALA A 27 18.21 -2.02 -1.73
C ALA A 27 17.88 -0.57 -1.33
N GLY A 28 17.44 -0.32 -0.09
CA GLY A 28 17.13 1.01 0.43
C GLY A 28 15.73 1.52 0.10
N LEU A 29 14.79 0.64 -0.28
CA LEU A 29 13.40 0.98 -0.50
C LEU A 29 12.56 0.74 0.76
N THR A 30 11.62 1.63 1.05
CA THR A 30 10.59 1.40 2.06
C THR A 30 9.38 0.75 1.39
N VAL A 31 9.09 -0.50 1.73
CA VAL A 31 7.90 -1.22 1.23
C VAL A 31 6.74 -0.97 2.18
N LEU A 32 5.57 -0.58 1.64
CA LEU A 32 4.35 -0.34 2.40
C LEU A 32 3.30 -1.42 2.05
N ASP A 33 2.73 -2.06 3.06
CA ASP A 33 1.58 -2.99 2.94
C ASP A 33 0.55 -2.73 4.05
N GLY A 34 -0.09 -1.58 4.01
CA GLY A 34 -0.98 -1.08 5.06
C GLY A 34 -0.25 -0.19 6.07
N GLU A 35 0.98 0.20 5.76
CA GLU A 35 1.73 1.18 6.53
C GLU A 35 1.67 2.55 5.87
N ALA A 36 2.18 3.52 6.63
CA ALA A 36 2.34 4.89 6.20
C ALA A 36 3.72 5.43 6.59
N THR A 37 4.24 6.34 5.80
CA THR A 37 5.48 7.05 6.07
C THR A 37 5.31 8.54 5.75
N GLU A 38 6.21 9.36 6.26
CA GLU A 38 6.24 10.80 5.97
C GLU A 38 7.60 11.17 5.39
N ILE A 39 7.59 11.84 4.23
CA ILE A 39 8.79 12.33 3.56
C ILE A 39 8.59 13.79 3.20
N LEU A 40 9.45 14.66 3.70
CA LEU A 40 9.45 16.10 3.42
C LEU A 40 8.09 16.77 3.64
N GLY A 41 7.34 16.36 4.67
CA GLY A 41 6.02 16.90 4.99
C GLY A 41 4.87 16.35 4.15
N ILE A 42 5.13 15.34 3.31
CA ILE A 42 4.12 14.59 2.55
C ILE A 42 3.91 13.25 3.23
N GLY A 43 2.68 12.95 3.63
CA GLY A 43 2.29 11.63 4.14
C GLY A 43 2.01 10.68 2.99
N ILE A 44 2.54 9.48 3.06
CA ILE A 44 2.37 8.45 2.02
C ILE A 44 1.83 7.20 2.68
N ALA A 45 0.63 6.77 2.25
CA ALA A 45 0.03 5.50 2.64
C ALA A 45 0.11 4.53 1.46
N GLY A 46 0.48 3.28 1.71
CA GLY A 46 0.63 2.29 0.65
C GLY A 46 -0.01 0.95 0.98
N VAL A 47 -0.66 0.35 -0.01
CA VAL A 47 -1.12 -1.04 0.01
C VAL A 47 -1.00 -1.64 -1.39
N LYS A 48 -0.88 -2.95 -1.48
CA LYS A 48 -1.05 -3.65 -2.74
C LYS A 48 -2.45 -3.40 -3.32
N GLY A 49 -3.46 -3.47 -2.50
CA GLY A 49 -4.85 -3.54 -2.92
C GLY A 49 -5.24 -4.93 -3.41
N PHE A 50 -6.45 -5.06 -3.93
CA PHE A 50 -6.95 -6.32 -4.46
C PHE A 50 -8.03 -6.12 -5.52
N ALA A 51 -8.35 -7.20 -6.20
CA ALA A 51 -9.42 -7.34 -7.18
C ALA A 51 -10.83 -7.23 -6.54
N GLY A 52 -11.89 -7.22 -7.35
CA GLY A 52 -13.28 -7.19 -6.86
C GLY A 52 -14.24 -6.48 -7.78
N GLY A 53 -13.73 -5.67 -8.71
CA GLY A 53 -14.54 -4.94 -9.69
C GLY A 53 -15.07 -3.61 -9.19
N PHE A 54 -15.83 -2.93 -10.04
CA PHE A 54 -16.17 -1.53 -9.88
C PHE A 54 -17.67 -1.27 -9.82
N GLY A 55 -18.05 -0.26 -9.02
CA GLY A 55 -19.40 0.26 -8.92
C GLY A 55 -20.40 -0.74 -8.36
N GLN A 56 -21.66 -0.63 -8.80
CA GLN A 56 -22.77 -1.45 -8.30
C GLN A 56 -22.69 -2.94 -8.68
N ARG A 57 -21.85 -3.28 -9.66
CA ARG A 57 -21.64 -4.65 -10.13
C ARG A 57 -20.33 -5.27 -9.64
N ALA A 58 -19.68 -4.65 -8.66
CA ALA A 58 -18.56 -5.25 -7.94
C ALA A 58 -18.99 -6.57 -7.28
N LEU A 59 -18.05 -7.50 -7.17
CA LEU A 59 -18.29 -8.79 -6.54
C LEU A 59 -18.77 -8.64 -5.09
N GLY A 60 -19.86 -9.33 -4.75
CA GLY A 60 -20.41 -9.41 -3.40
C GLY A 60 -20.10 -10.75 -2.72
N PRO A 61 -20.22 -10.84 -1.38
CA PRO A 61 -19.82 -12.00 -0.59
C PRO A 61 -20.96 -13.07 -0.56
N TRP A 62 -21.43 -13.53 -1.71
CA TRP A 62 -22.45 -14.57 -1.81
C TRP A 62 -21.91 -15.81 -2.51
N GLY A 63 -22.64 -16.92 -2.38
CA GLY A 63 -22.28 -18.20 -3.00
C GLY A 63 -21.22 -18.97 -2.19
N GLU A 64 -20.30 -19.57 -2.90
CA GLU A 64 -19.30 -20.49 -2.37
C GLU A 64 -18.31 -19.79 -1.41
N PRO A 65 -17.73 -20.56 -0.46
CA PRO A 65 -16.76 -20.01 0.50
C PRO A 65 -15.56 -19.29 -0.15
N ILE A 66 -15.09 -19.79 -1.30
CA ILE A 66 -13.96 -19.20 -2.02
C ILE A 66 -14.29 -17.80 -2.56
N ILE A 67 -15.54 -17.59 -3.04
CA ILE A 67 -15.98 -16.27 -3.50
C ILE A 67 -16.08 -15.29 -2.31
N LYS A 68 -16.60 -15.78 -1.18
CA LYS A 68 -16.64 -14.96 0.05
C LYS A 68 -15.24 -14.58 0.53
N GLN A 69 -14.29 -15.51 0.48
CA GLN A 69 -12.90 -15.26 0.84
C GLN A 69 -12.25 -14.23 -0.10
N PHE A 70 -12.48 -14.36 -1.41
CA PHE A 70 -12.01 -13.40 -2.40
C PHE A 70 -12.51 -11.97 -2.12
N VAL A 71 -13.81 -11.83 -1.83
CA VAL A 71 -14.40 -10.52 -1.50
C VAL A 71 -13.88 -10.01 -0.16
N HIS A 72 -13.64 -10.89 0.82
CA HIS A 72 -13.08 -10.54 2.12
C HIS A 72 -11.68 -9.93 1.96
N GLU A 73 -10.87 -10.49 1.07
CA GLU A 73 -9.53 -9.96 0.79
C GLU A 73 -9.62 -8.54 0.23
N ALA A 74 -10.56 -8.27 -0.68
CA ALA A 74 -10.79 -6.92 -1.20
C ALA A 74 -11.19 -5.90 -0.09
N VAL A 75 -11.95 -6.35 0.89
CA VAL A 75 -12.34 -5.55 2.07
C VAL A 75 -11.13 -5.31 2.96
N ASN A 76 -10.33 -6.36 3.23
CA ASN A 76 -9.15 -6.27 4.09
C ASN A 76 -8.12 -5.26 3.53
N GLU A 77 -7.86 -5.29 2.23
CA GLU A 77 -6.95 -4.35 1.59
C GLU A 77 -7.45 -2.89 1.66
N ALA A 78 -8.76 -2.68 1.53
CA ALA A 78 -9.35 -1.35 1.71
C ALA A 78 -9.23 -0.87 3.18
N LEU A 79 -9.43 -1.76 4.15
CA LEU A 79 -9.24 -1.47 5.58
C LEU A 79 -7.77 -1.19 5.95
N LYS A 80 -6.83 -1.92 5.34
CA LYS A 80 -5.39 -1.62 5.47
C LYS A 80 -5.07 -0.19 5.00
N LEU A 81 -5.59 0.19 3.83
CA LEU A 81 -5.41 1.56 3.29
C LEU A 81 -6.02 2.60 4.23
N GLU A 82 -7.23 2.37 4.72
CA GLU A 82 -7.89 3.26 5.68
C GLU A 82 -7.08 3.42 6.96
N ALA A 83 -6.59 2.32 7.53
CA ALA A 83 -5.76 2.34 8.73
C ALA A 83 -4.43 3.08 8.51
N ALA A 84 -3.81 2.95 7.33
CA ALA A 84 -2.59 3.67 6.97
C ALA A 84 -2.86 5.17 6.86
N LEU A 85 -3.89 5.58 6.14
CA LEU A 85 -4.29 6.99 6.01
C LEU A 85 -4.63 7.62 7.36
N ALA A 86 -5.30 6.89 8.25
CA ALA A 86 -5.68 7.36 9.58
C ALA A 86 -4.48 7.70 10.49
N ARG A 87 -3.30 7.17 10.23
CA ARG A 87 -2.06 7.45 11.00
C ARG A 87 -1.40 8.76 10.60
N LEU A 88 -1.65 9.25 9.39
CA LEU A 88 -1.01 10.43 8.85
C LEU A 88 -1.62 11.72 9.42
N ARG A 89 -0.77 12.73 9.63
CA ARG A 89 -1.17 14.05 10.15
C ARG A 89 -0.67 15.20 9.27
N THR A 90 -0.07 14.89 8.13
CA THR A 90 0.40 15.87 7.15
C THR A 90 -0.77 16.45 6.37
N LEU A 91 -0.60 17.68 5.86
CA LEU A 91 -1.62 18.35 5.04
C LEU A 91 -1.75 17.77 3.63
N GLN A 92 -0.67 17.16 3.14
CA GLN A 92 -0.64 16.50 1.84
C GLN A 92 -0.53 15.00 2.04
N LEU A 93 -1.51 14.27 1.54
CA LEU A 93 -1.54 12.81 1.59
C LEU A 93 -1.48 12.22 0.18
N VAL A 94 -0.62 11.24 -0.01
CA VAL A 94 -0.48 10.48 -1.24
C VAL A 94 -0.83 9.02 -0.95
N ALA A 95 -1.68 8.42 -1.77
CA ALA A 95 -1.92 6.99 -1.73
C ALA A 95 -1.16 6.28 -2.85
N LEU A 96 -0.42 5.23 -2.49
CA LEU A 96 0.32 4.37 -3.42
C LEU A 96 -0.31 2.98 -3.44
N LEU A 97 -0.80 2.56 -4.61
CA LEU A 97 -1.52 1.32 -4.81
C LEU A 97 -0.90 0.51 -5.95
N HIS A 98 -1.12 -0.81 -5.97
CA HIS A 98 -0.89 -1.60 -7.18
C HIS A 98 -2.19 -1.79 -7.98
N TYR A 99 -3.28 -2.22 -7.33
CA TYR A 99 -4.59 -2.37 -7.98
C TYR A 99 -5.31 -1.03 -8.11
N ALA A 100 -6.10 -0.89 -9.20
CA ALA A 100 -6.85 0.33 -9.49
C ALA A 100 -7.99 0.58 -8.47
N PRO A 101 -8.13 1.81 -7.93
CA PRO A 101 -9.24 2.15 -7.05
C PRO A 101 -10.51 2.54 -7.79
N ILE A 102 -10.42 2.93 -9.08
CA ILE A 102 -11.53 3.44 -9.89
C ILE A 102 -11.56 2.78 -11.27
N GLN A 103 -12.76 2.65 -11.83
CA GLN A 103 -12.96 2.07 -13.15
C GLN A 103 -12.34 2.91 -14.26
N GLU A 104 -12.39 4.24 -14.15
CA GLU A 104 -11.96 5.15 -15.21
C GLU A 104 -10.51 4.87 -15.65
N THR A 105 -9.62 4.54 -14.74
CA THR A 105 -8.20 4.28 -15.06
C THR A 105 -7.93 2.87 -15.59
N VAL A 106 -8.94 1.98 -15.61
CA VAL A 106 -8.85 0.67 -16.29
C VAL A 106 -9.56 0.63 -17.64
N ASP A 107 -10.26 1.71 -18.01
CA ASP A 107 -10.92 1.81 -19.31
C ASP A 107 -9.92 1.67 -20.46
N GLY A 108 -10.13 0.69 -21.31
CA GLY A 108 -9.24 0.31 -22.41
C GLY A 108 -8.69 -1.12 -22.26
N GLU A 109 -8.83 -1.70 -21.07
CA GLU A 109 -8.63 -3.13 -20.86
C GLU A 109 -9.85 -3.95 -21.35
N PRO A 110 -9.70 -5.26 -21.61
CA PRO A 110 -10.85 -6.14 -21.87
C PRO A 110 -11.83 -6.13 -20.68
N LEU A 111 -13.13 -6.00 -20.96
CA LEU A 111 -14.17 -5.93 -19.93
C LEU A 111 -14.19 -7.16 -19.01
N GLU A 112 -13.83 -8.32 -19.57
CA GLU A 112 -13.83 -9.62 -18.89
C GLU A 112 -12.85 -9.65 -17.71
N ILE A 113 -11.79 -8.83 -17.75
CA ILE A 113 -10.78 -8.79 -16.69
C ILE A 113 -10.96 -7.64 -15.70
N TYR A 114 -11.91 -6.73 -15.92
CA TYR A 114 -12.15 -5.60 -14.99
C TYR A 114 -12.27 -6.02 -13.52
N PRO A 115 -12.96 -7.12 -13.17
CA PRO A 115 -13.04 -7.58 -11.78
C PRO A 115 -11.69 -7.92 -11.16
N PHE A 116 -10.68 -8.19 -12.00
CA PHE A 116 -9.32 -8.54 -11.55
C PHE A 116 -8.34 -7.36 -11.57
N LEU A 117 -8.73 -6.21 -12.11
CA LEU A 117 -7.86 -5.03 -12.23
C LEU A 117 -7.90 -4.11 -11.02
N GLY A 118 -8.90 -4.24 -10.18
CA GLY A 118 -9.03 -3.40 -9.00
C GLY A 118 -10.39 -3.53 -8.32
N SER A 119 -10.66 -2.60 -7.41
CA SER A 119 -11.90 -2.61 -6.64
C SER A 119 -12.31 -1.20 -6.21
N SER A 120 -13.60 -0.86 -6.39
CA SER A 120 -14.19 0.37 -5.83
C SER A 120 -14.12 0.46 -4.30
N ARG A 121 -13.81 -0.64 -3.59
CA ARG A 121 -13.60 -0.61 -2.15
C ARG A 121 -12.36 0.20 -1.77
N LEU A 122 -11.34 0.22 -2.63
CA LEU A 122 -10.15 1.05 -2.45
C LEU A 122 -10.46 2.55 -2.62
N GLU A 123 -11.51 2.92 -3.37
CA GLU A 123 -11.95 4.30 -3.52
C GLU A 123 -12.55 4.88 -2.21
N GLU A 124 -13.20 4.04 -1.40
CA GLU A 124 -13.92 4.50 -0.21
C GLU A 124 -13.03 5.26 0.80
N PRO A 125 -11.88 4.72 1.25
CA PRO A 125 -11.00 5.46 2.16
C PRO A 125 -10.39 6.71 1.52
N LEU A 126 -10.16 6.72 0.21
CA LEU A 126 -9.62 7.89 -0.50
C LEU A 126 -10.57 9.10 -0.45
N GLY A 127 -11.88 8.87 -0.29
CA GLY A 127 -12.86 9.95 -0.15
C GLY A 127 -13.08 10.41 1.31
N ARG A 128 -12.62 9.64 2.30
CA ARG A 128 -12.78 9.96 3.73
C ARG A 128 -11.64 10.78 4.30
N TYR A 129 -10.46 10.70 3.71
CA TYR A 129 -9.27 11.40 4.13
C TYR A 129 -8.87 12.46 3.09
N PRO A 130 -8.14 13.52 3.47
CA PRO A 130 -7.74 14.59 2.55
C PRO A 130 -6.59 14.15 1.62
N VAL A 131 -6.82 13.07 0.87
CA VAL A 131 -5.86 12.55 -0.10
C VAL A 131 -5.75 13.54 -1.26
N SER A 132 -4.53 13.97 -1.57
CA SER A 132 -4.23 14.93 -2.63
C SER A 132 -4.12 14.27 -4.00
N LEU A 133 -3.55 13.07 -4.04
CA LEU A 133 -3.41 12.30 -5.27
C LEU A 133 -3.15 10.81 -4.98
N VAL A 134 -3.44 9.98 -5.98
CA VAL A 134 -3.31 8.52 -5.92
C VAL A 134 -2.51 8.02 -7.11
N PHE A 135 -1.58 7.10 -6.87
CA PHE A 135 -0.89 6.36 -7.91
C PHE A 135 -1.26 4.88 -7.86
N HIS A 136 -1.43 4.26 -9.02
CA HIS A 136 -1.54 2.81 -9.13
C HIS A 136 -0.89 2.29 -10.41
N GLY A 137 -0.66 0.98 -10.45
CA GLY A 137 -0.14 0.26 -11.61
C GLY A 137 -1.17 -0.69 -12.22
N HIS A 138 -0.74 -1.91 -12.51
CA HIS A 138 -1.53 -3.08 -12.87
C HIS A 138 -2.30 -3.01 -14.20
N ALA A 139 -3.11 -1.98 -14.45
CA ALA A 139 -3.88 -1.83 -15.68
C ALA A 139 -2.99 -1.34 -16.84
N HIS A 140 -2.53 -2.27 -17.67
CA HIS A 140 -1.51 -2.00 -18.68
C HIS A 140 -2.03 -1.28 -19.91
N ARG A 141 -3.35 -1.36 -20.19
CA ARG A 141 -4.02 -0.71 -21.34
C ARG A 141 -5.03 0.35 -20.93
N GLY A 142 -5.13 0.61 -19.62
CA GLY A 142 -6.04 1.60 -19.08
C GLY A 142 -5.74 3.03 -19.50
N LYS A 143 -6.47 3.98 -18.93
CA LYS A 143 -6.21 5.42 -19.08
C LYS A 143 -5.16 5.88 -18.08
N LEU A 144 -4.40 6.91 -18.48
CA LEU A 144 -3.35 7.51 -17.63
C LEU A 144 -3.91 8.18 -16.37
N GLU A 145 -5.12 8.70 -16.43
CA GLU A 145 -5.69 9.58 -15.41
C GLU A 145 -7.18 9.36 -15.26
N GLY A 146 -7.68 9.58 -14.06
CA GLY A 146 -9.08 9.59 -13.71
C GLY A 146 -9.29 10.31 -12.38
N ARG A 147 -10.53 10.33 -11.90
CA ARG A 147 -10.88 10.96 -10.63
C ARG A 147 -11.81 10.08 -9.81
N THR A 148 -11.59 10.07 -8.50
CA THR A 148 -12.55 9.47 -7.56
C THR A 148 -13.85 10.29 -7.53
N LYS A 149 -14.91 9.71 -6.94
CA LYS A 149 -16.17 10.43 -6.66
C LYS A 149 -15.96 11.67 -5.79
N ALA A 150 -14.94 11.67 -4.93
CA ALA A 150 -14.53 12.80 -4.11
C ALA A 150 -13.62 13.79 -4.88
N ASN A 151 -13.48 13.63 -6.20
CA ASN A 151 -12.65 14.46 -7.08
C ASN A 151 -11.13 14.35 -6.82
N VAL A 152 -10.66 13.31 -6.13
CA VAL A 152 -9.23 13.06 -5.95
C VAL A 152 -8.64 12.55 -7.26
N PRO A 153 -7.54 13.15 -7.78
CA PRO A 153 -6.89 12.68 -9.00
C PRO A 153 -6.22 11.32 -8.78
N VAL A 154 -6.41 10.42 -9.75
CA VAL A 154 -5.87 9.06 -9.78
C VAL A 154 -5.02 8.89 -11.04
N TYR A 155 -3.79 8.43 -10.88
CA TYR A 155 -2.84 8.23 -11.97
C TYR A 155 -2.45 6.77 -12.10
N ASN A 156 -2.71 6.22 -13.29
CA ASN A 156 -2.18 4.91 -13.67
C ASN A 156 -0.76 5.11 -14.19
N VAL A 157 0.20 4.63 -13.44
CA VAL A 157 1.64 4.73 -13.74
C VAL A 157 2.25 3.37 -14.12
N SER A 158 1.42 2.42 -14.58
CA SER A 158 1.94 1.13 -15.04
C SER A 158 2.94 1.30 -16.17
N MET A 159 4.10 0.65 -16.05
CA MET A 159 5.18 0.77 -17.01
C MET A 159 4.76 0.45 -18.46
N PRO A 160 3.98 -0.61 -18.76
CA PRO A 160 3.55 -0.90 -20.12
C PRO A 160 2.66 0.21 -20.72
N LEU A 161 1.80 0.83 -19.92
CA LEU A 161 0.98 1.95 -20.36
C LEU A 161 1.86 3.17 -20.67
N LEU A 162 2.79 3.51 -19.78
CA LEU A 162 3.70 4.64 -19.96
C LEU A 162 4.60 4.46 -21.19
N THR A 163 5.19 3.28 -21.37
CA THR A 163 6.03 2.96 -22.52
C THR A 163 5.26 3.11 -23.84
N ARG A 164 4.01 2.63 -23.88
CA ARG A 164 3.17 2.73 -25.07
C ARG A 164 2.75 4.19 -25.37
N THR A 165 2.42 4.94 -24.31
CA THR A 165 1.94 6.32 -24.47
C THR A 165 3.07 7.29 -24.76
N PHE A 166 4.26 7.03 -24.26
CA PHE A 166 5.43 7.89 -24.34
C PHE A 166 6.66 7.12 -24.84
N PRO A 167 6.67 6.66 -26.10
CA PRO A 167 7.72 5.75 -26.60
C PRO A 167 9.12 6.36 -26.62
N ASP A 168 9.20 7.70 -26.73
CA ASP A 168 10.47 8.42 -26.88
C ASP A 168 11.10 8.85 -25.54
N ARG A 169 10.55 8.42 -24.40
CA ARG A 169 11.08 8.75 -23.07
C ARG A 169 11.00 7.59 -22.11
N ALA A 170 11.77 7.66 -21.02
CA ALA A 170 11.71 6.68 -19.96
C ALA A 170 10.29 6.58 -19.34
N PRO A 171 9.82 5.37 -19.00
CA PRO A 171 8.44 5.12 -18.56
C PRO A 171 8.21 5.48 -17.08
N PHE A 172 8.40 6.76 -16.77
CA PHE A 172 8.04 7.32 -15.44
C PHE A 172 7.38 8.68 -15.60
N ARG A 173 6.72 9.14 -14.54
CA ARG A 173 6.12 10.49 -14.46
C ARG A 173 6.65 11.23 -13.24
N VAL A 174 6.81 12.53 -13.38
CA VAL A 174 7.17 13.44 -12.27
C VAL A 174 5.96 14.26 -11.91
N PHE A 175 5.69 14.39 -10.62
CA PHE A 175 4.60 15.18 -10.08
C PHE A 175 5.14 16.14 -9.04
N GLU A 176 4.70 17.38 -9.09
CA GLU A 176 4.96 18.39 -8.09
C GLU A 176 3.83 18.38 -7.07
N VAL A 177 4.15 18.16 -5.81
CA VAL A 177 3.20 18.22 -4.71
C VAL A 177 3.54 19.45 -3.87
N PRO A 178 2.70 20.50 -3.85
CA PRO A 178 2.95 21.68 -3.05
C PRO A 178 2.84 21.32 -1.57
N VAL A 179 3.91 21.53 -0.83
CA VAL A 179 3.91 21.39 0.62
C VAL A 179 3.62 22.79 1.21
N PRO A 180 2.47 22.99 1.87
CA PRO A 180 2.20 24.25 2.54
C PRO A 180 3.28 24.56 3.58
N GLU A 181 3.80 25.77 3.61
CA GLU A 181 4.66 26.21 4.70
C GLU A 181 3.88 26.07 6.02
N ARG A 182 4.46 25.38 7.00
CA ARG A 182 3.90 25.34 8.36
C ARG A 182 3.84 26.78 8.87
N ILE A 183 2.64 27.22 9.22
CA ILE A 183 2.49 28.50 9.93
C ILE A 183 3.26 28.36 11.24
N ALA A 184 4.26 29.21 11.45
CA ALA A 184 5.06 29.22 12.67
C ALA A 184 4.13 29.46 13.88
N GLY A 185 3.88 28.41 14.69
CA GLY A 185 3.01 28.48 15.85
C GLY A 185 2.19 27.22 16.16
N GLU A 186 2.13 26.23 15.26
CA GLU A 186 1.49 24.96 15.61
C GLU A 186 2.41 24.07 16.45
N PRO A 187 1.90 23.50 17.56
CA PRO A 187 2.69 22.61 18.42
C PRO A 187 3.12 21.38 17.61
N GLN A 188 4.41 21.05 17.66
CA GLN A 188 4.93 19.82 17.11
C GLN A 188 4.18 18.63 17.73
N PRO A 189 3.70 17.65 16.92
CA PRO A 189 3.31 16.39 17.47
C PRO A 189 4.52 15.80 18.19
N ALA A 190 4.33 15.37 19.46
CA ALA A 190 5.37 14.81 20.28
C ALA A 190 6.10 13.72 19.51
N GLY A 191 7.37 14.00 19.17
CA GLY A 191 8.22 13.04 18.48
C GLY A 191 8.30 11.78 19.32
N SER A 192 8.11 10.62 18.70
CA SER A 192 8.47 9.34 19.28
C SER A 192 9.97 9.35 19.54
N SER A 193 10.34 9.80 20.76
CA SER A 193 11.69 9.64 21.29
C SER A 193 11.99 8.14 21.26
N GLY A 194 13.08 7.79 20.56
CA GLY A 194 13.51 6.42 20.34
C GLY A 194 13.40 5.56 21.58
N ALA A 195 12.67 4.47 21.44
CA ALA A 195 12.65 3.41 22.44
C ALA A 195 14.08 2.91 22.62
N GLY A 196 14.65 3.23 23.77
CA GLY A 196 15.95 2.71 24.19
C GLY A 196 15.94 1.20 24.11
N ARG A 197 16.95 0.68 23.46
CA ARG A 197 17.26 -0.75 23.36
C ARG A 197 17.29 -1.35 24.78
N PRO A 198 16.48 -2.36 25.12
CA PRO A 198 16.57 -3.01 26.43
C PRO A 198 17.93 -3.73 26.52
N THR A 199 18.71 -3.39 27.51
CA THR A 199 19.89 -4.15 27.94
C THR A 199 19.46 -5.53 28.41
N PRO A 200 20.15 -6.61 28.00
CA PRO A 200 19.83 -7.93 28.50
C PRO A 200 20.16 -8.03 29.99
N ALA A 201 19.15 -8.38 30.80
CA ALA A 201 19.33 -8.69 32.21
C ALA A 201 20.15 -9.97 32.35
N THR A 202 21.29 -9.87 33.02
CA THR A 202 22.07 -11.01 33.48
C THR A 202 21.31 -11.71 34.61
N GLY A 203 20.64 -12.82 34.28
CA GLY A 203 20.06 -13.73 35.26
C GLY A 203 21.12 -14.70 35.79
N PRO A 204 21.02 -15.15 37.06
CA PRO A 204 21.99 -16.04 37.70
C PRO A 204 21.95 -17.46 37.08
N ALA A 205 23.13 -18.09 37.01
CA ALA A 205 23.36 -19.42 36.48
C ALA A 205 22.56 -20.51 37.25
N PRO A 206 22.02 -21.52 36.55
CA PRO A 206 21.34 -22.62 37.21
C PRO A 206 22.36 -23.55 37.92
N ALA A 207 22.02 -23.90 39.20
CA ALA A 207 22.76 -24.83 40.03
C ALA A 207 22.76 -26.24 39.43
N ARG A 208 23.95 -26.88 39.39
CA ARG A 208 24.14 -28.29 39.03
C ARG A 208 23.41 -29.20 40.04
N ARG A 209 22.46 -29.98 39.59
CA ARG A 209 21.95 -31.13 40.36
C ARG A 209 22.74 -32.37 40.01
N GLY A 210 23.19 -33.02 41.08
CA GLY A 210 24.00 -34.22 41.05
C GLY A 210 23.26 -35.43 40.47
N THR A 211 24.06 -36.28 39.89
CA THR A 211 23.73 -37.64 39.43
C THR A 211 23.45 -38.55 40.59
N ASP A 212 22.26 -39.12 40.72
CA ASP A 212 22.06 -40.34 41.47
C ASP A 212 21.74 -41.50 40.53
N LYS A 213 22.65 -42.50 40.59
CA LYS A 213 22.48 -43.84 40.07
C LYS A 213 21.45 -44.60 40.89
N VAL A 214 20.46 -45.22 40.24
CA VAL A 214 19.85 -46.45 40.79
C VAL A 214 19.78 -47.47 39.66
N ALA A 215 20.35 -48.64 39.99
CA ALA A 215 20.26 -49.88 39.20
C ALA A 215 18.96 -50.63 39.60
N SER A 216 18.31 -51.21 38.63
CA SER A 216 17.77 -52.57 38.55
C SER A 216 17.04 -52.75 37.25
#